data_3429bb23497ae003acf330c81c5d57a9
#
_entry.id   3429bb23497ae003acf330c81c5d57a9
#
_cell.length_a   1.000
_cell.length_b   1.000
_cell.length_c   1.000
_cell.angle_alpha   90.00
_cell.angle_beta   90.00
_cell.angle_gamma   90.00
#
_symmetry.space_group_name_H-M   'P 1'
#
loop_
_entity.id
_entity.type
_entity.pdbx_description
1 polymer ?
#
loop_
_entity_poly.entity_id
_entity_poly.type
_entity_poly.pdbx_seq_one_letter_code
_entity_poly.pdbx_strand_id
1 'polypeptide(L)'
;MLKNNSLALTNSVFLPQSIVMKELIEAAWEDRSLLEQAKTQDTIREIIQQIDAGELRVAEPTATGWQVNEWVKKAVVLYFPIQKMETLEAGPLEFHDKMPLKKNYAERNIRVVPHAVARHGAYISSGVIL
;
A
#
# COMPACT_ATOMS: atom_id res chain seq x y z
N MET A 1 45.68 -38.60 3.98
CA MET A 1 45.25 -37.64 2.95
C MET A 1 43.77 -37.32 3.17
N LEU A 2 43.51 -36.23 3.87
CA LEU A 2 42.14 -35.74 4.13
C LEU A 2 41.86 -34.57 3.17
N LYS A 3 40.89 -34.78 2.25
CA LYS A 3 40.43 -33.74 1.35
C LYS A 3 39.43 -32.86 2.07
N ASN A 4 39.81 -31.63 2.36
CA ASN A 4 38.90 -30.55 2.83
C ASN A 4 37.96 -30.20 1.69
N ASN A 5 36.67 -30.53 1.84
CA ASN A 5 35.60 -29.97 1.05
C ASN A 5 35.17 -28.64 1.71
N SER A 6 35.66 -27.53 1.17
CA SER A 6 35.17 -26.20 1.49
C SER A 6 33.79 -26.04 0.86
N LEU A 7 32.74 -26.11 1.67
CA LEU A 7 31.39 -25.68 1.29
C LEU A 7 31.41 -24.16 1.16
N ALA A 8 31.36 -23.67 -0.05
CA ALA A 8 31.08 -22.27 -0.35
C ALA A 8 29.68 -21.93 0.12
N LEU A 9 29.59 -21.20 1.23
CA LEU A 9 28.34 -20.55 1.66
C LEU A 9 28.02 -19.46 0.62
N THR A 10 27.04 -19.74 -0.23
CA THR A 10 26.44 -18.70 -1.07
C THR A 10 25.74 -17.71 -0.17
N ASN A 11 26.33 -16.53 -0.01
CA ASN A 11 25.67 -15.37 0.59
C ASN A 11 24.48 -14.99 -0.29
N SER A 12 23.31 -15.52 0.03
CA SER A 12 22.05 -14.98 -0.46
C SER A 12 21.87 -13.60 0.14
N VAL A 13 22.12 -12.56 -0.66
CA VAL A 13 21.83 -11.19 -0.29
C VAL A 13 20.32 -11.05 -0.24
N PHE A 14 19.73 -11.12 0.95
CA PHE A 14 18.33 -10.80 1.16
C PHE A 14 18.16 -9.29 0.93
N LEU A 15 17.54 -8.92 -0.19
CA LEU A 15 17.15 -7.54 -0.44
C LEU A 15 16.09 -7.10 0.59
N PRO A 16 16.15 -5.85 1.10
CA PRO A 16 15.09 -5.32 1.94
C PRO A 16 13.72 -5.44 1.26
N GLN A 17 12.69 -5.79 2.04
CA GLN A 17 11.32 -5.99 1.52
C GLN A 17 10.82 -4.79 0.70
N SER A 18 11.16 -3.57 1.10
CA SER A 18 10.80 -2.35 0.39
C SER A 18 11.39 -2.27 -1.03
N ILE A 19 12.60 -2.80 -1.24
CA ILE A 19 13.24 -2.85 -2.56
C ILE A 19 12.50 -3.84 -3.45
N VAL A 20 12.19 -5.03 -2.94
CA VAL A 20 11.45 -6.08 -3.69
C VAL A 20 10.06 -5.58 -4.09
N MET A 21 9.35 -4.90 -3.17
CA MET A 21 8.06 -4.28 -3.45
C MET A 21 8.17 -3.24 -4.56
N LYS A 22 9.14 -2.34 -4.47
CA LYS A 22 9.38 -1.29 -5.46
C LYS A 22 9.62 -1.88 -6.86
N GLU A 23 10.52 -2.87 -6.97
CA GLU A 23 10.83 -3.51 -8.24
C GLU A 23 9.58 -4.15 -8.88
N LEU A 24 8.73 -4.81 -8.08
CA LEU A 24 7.50 -5.40 -8.55
C LEU A 24 6.48 -4.36 -9.04
N ILE A 25 6.36 -3.23 -8.33
CA ILE A 25 5.49 -2.12 -8.74
C ILE A 25 5.98 -1.47 -10.04
N GLU A 26 7.28 -1.24 -10.17
CA GLU A 26 7.85 -0.68 -11.41
C GLU A 26 7.63 -1.63 -12.58
N ALA A 27 7.84 -2.94 -12.40
CA ALA A 27 7.57 -3.94 -13.43
C ALA A 27 6.09 -3.95 -13.84
N ALA A 28 5.15 -3.96 -12.87
CA ALA A 28 3.72 -3.93 -13.14
C ALA A 28 3.24 -2.59 -13.74
N TRP A 29 3.98 -1.51 -13.52
CA TRP A 29 3.73 -0.24 -14.17
C TRP A 29 4.00 -0.30 -15.68
N GLU A 30 5.12 -0.93 -16.07
CA GLU A 30 5.51 -1.11 -17.47
C GLU A 30 4.71 -2.22 -18.17
N ASP A 31 4.42 -3.32 -17.45
CA ASP A 31 3.64 -4.45 -17.96
C ASP A 31 2.40 -4.71 -17.10
N ARG A 32 1.26 -4.21 -17.56
CA ARG A 32 -0.03 -4.33 -16.85
C ARG A 32 -0.56 -5.76 -16.78
N SER A 33 -0.06 -6.70 -17.58
CA SER A 33 -0.45 -8.11 -17.49
C SER A 33 -0.04 -8.74 -16.15
N LEU A 34 0.98 -8.20 -15.49
CA LEU A 34 1.41 -8.63 -14.15
C LEU A 34 0.34 -8.38 -13.07
N LEU A 35 -0.65 -7.52 -13.33
CA LEU A 35 -1.77 -7.30 -12.40
C LEU A 35 -2.72 -8.51 -12.28
N GLU A 36 -2.62 -9.48 -13.18
CA GLU A 36 -3.36 -10.74 -13.10
C GLU A 36 -2.74 -11.72 -12.07
N GLN A 37 -1.50 -11.49 -11.68
CA GLN A 37 -0.77 -12.34 -10.74
C GLN A 37 -1.17 -12.01 -9.30
N ALA A 38 -1.53 -13.04 -8.51
CA ALA A 38 -1.90 -12.89 -7.11
C ALA A 38 -0.81 -12.18 -6.30
N LYS A 39 0.45 -12.54 -6.48
CA LYS A 39 1.59 -11.91 -5.79
C LYS A 39 1.64 -10.40 -6.02
N THR A 40 1.42 -9.94 -7.25
CA THR A 40 1.41 -8.51 -7.59
C THR A 40 0.25 -7.80 -6.90
N GLN A 41 -0.94 -8.38 -6.95
CA GLN A 41 -2.12 -7.82 -6.29
C GLN A 41 -1.96 -7.73 -4.77
N ASP A 42 -1.41 -8.77 -4.14
CA ASP A 42 -1.19 -8.81 -2.69
C ASP A 42 -0.13 -7.78 -2.27
N THR A 43 0.94 -7.63 -3.05
CA THR A 43 1.95 -6.58 -2.82
C THR A 43 1.35 -5.18 -2.93
N ILE A 44 0.50 -4.93 -3.93
CA ILE A 44 -0.20 -3.64 -4.06
C ILE A 44 -1.08 -3.39 -2.83
N ARG A 45 -1.89 -4.37 -2.40
CA ARG A 45 -2.75 -4.25 -1.22
C ARG A 45 -1.94 -4.00 0.06
N GLU A 46 -0.80 -4.65 0.22
CA GLU A 46 0.11 -4.44 1.35
C GLU A 46 0.64 -3.00 1.37
N ILE A 47 1.04 -2.46 0.23
CA ILE A 47 1.48 -1.07 0.12
C ILE A 47 0.36 -0.09 0.51
N ILE A 48 -0.87 -0.32 0.04
CA ILE A 48 -2.02 0.50 0.44
C ILE A 48 -2.28 0.41 1.94
N GLN A 49 -2.14 -0.77 2.54
CA GLN A 49 -2.26 -0.95 3.98
C GLN A 49 -1.19 -0.18 4.76
N GLN A 50 0.06 -0.18 4.31
CA GLN A 50 1.15 0.59 4.92
C GLN A 50 0.91 2.11 4.81
N ILE A 51 0.35 2.58 3.69
CA ILE A 51 -0.06 3.99 3.53
C ILE A 51 -1.20 4.31 4.50
N ASP A 52 -2.22 3.45 4.61
CA ASP A 52 -3.35 3.63 5.53
C ASP A 52 -2.92 3.69 6.99
N ALA A 53 -1.89 2.95 7.35
CA ALA A 53 -1.28 2.94 8.69
C ALA A 53 -0.33 4.14 8.94
N GLY A 54 0.10 4.85 7.90
CA GLY A 54 1.08 5.93 7.97
C GLY A 54 2.54 5.47 8.04
N GLU A 55 2.79 4.20 7.75
CA GLU A 55 4.12 3.59 7.72
C GLU A 55 4.88 3.89 6.42
N LEU A 56 4.13 4.15 5.35
CA LEU A 56 4.65 4.49 4.04
C LEU A 56 3.96 5.76 3.52
N ARG A 57 4.73 6.64 2.87
CA ARG A 57 4.23 7.91 2.33
C ARG A 57 4.52 8.06 0.84
N VAL A 58 3.57 8.63 0.12
CA VAL A 58 3.76 9.06 -1.28
C VAL A 58 4.74 10.23 -1.37
N ALA A 59 4.73 11.10 -0.38
CA ALA A 59 5.70 12.19 -0.24
C ALA A 59 6.07 12.37 1.24
N GLU A 60 7.33 12.66 1.49
CA GLU A 60 7.86 12.82 2.84
C GLU A 60 8.80 14.02 2.94
N PRO A 61 8.85 14.69 4.11
CA PRO A 61 9.78 15.77 4.33
C PRO A 61 11.21 15.26 4.50
N THR A 62 12.17 16.01 3.96
CA THR A 62 13.59 15.77 4.12
C THR A 62 14.27 17.02 4.69
N ALA A 63 15.55 16.93 5.00
CA ALA A 63 16.32 18.08 5.50
C ALA A 63 16.37 19.27 4.50
N THR A 64 16.19 18.99 3.20
CA THR A 64 16.31 19.97 2.12
C THR A 64 14.99 20.26 1.39
N GLY A 65 13.87 19.69 1.85
CA GLY A 65 12.57 19.90 1.21
C GLY A 65 11.70 18.63 1.24
N TRP A 66 10.99 18.36 0.16
CA TRP A 66 10.12 17.20 0.02
C TRP A 66 10.69 16.21 -0.98
N GLN A 67 10.60 14.93 -0.62
CA GLN A 67 10.88 13.82 -1.53
C GLN A 67 9.57 13.14 -1.91
N VAL A 68 9.38 12.90 -3.22
CA VAL A 68 8.24 12.13 -3.73
C VAL A 68 8.69 10.69 -4.00
N ASN A 69 7.96 9.73 -3.44
CA ASN A 69 8.16 8.30 -3.65
C ASN A 69 7.28 7.86 -4.83
N GLU A 70 7.76 8.10 -6.05
CA GLU A 70 6.99 7.85 -7.29
C GLU A 70 6.47 6.41 -7.40
N TRP A 71 7.25 5.42 -6.96
CA TRP A 71 6.82 4.02 -6.98
C TRP A 71 5.61 3.75 -6.07
N VAL A 72 5.50 4.46 -4.93
CA VAL A 72 4.35 4.39 -4.03
C VAL A 72 3.11 4.97 -4.70
N LYS A 73 3.27 6.10 -5.41
CA LYS A 73 2.19 6.70 -6.20
C LYS A 73 1.74 5.77 -7.33
N LYS A 74 2.68 5.09 -8.01
CA LYS A 74 2.37 4.06 -9.01
C LYS A 74 1.53 2.93 -8.38
N ALA A 75 1.90 2.44 -7.19
CA ALA A 75 1.13 1.41 -6.49
C ALA A 75 -0.31 1.86 -6.20
N VAL A 76 -0.52 3.12 -5.78
CA VAL A 76 -1.87 3.69 -5.59
C VAL A 76 -2.67 3.68 -6.89
N VAL A 77 -2.07 4.04 -8.02
CA VAL A 77 -2.75 3.99 -9.33
C VAL A 77 -3.06 2.56 -9.74
N LEU A 78 -2.13 1.61 -9.50
CA LEU A 78 -2.30 0.19 -9.82
C LEU A 78 -3.34 -0.51 -8.93
N TYR A 79 -3.68 0.07 -7.78
CA TYR A 79 -4.71 -0.47 -6.90
C TYR A 79 -6.11 -0.41 -7.54
N PHE A 80 -6.42 0.61 -8.33
CA PHE A 80 -7.76 0.77 -8.94
C PHE A 80 -8.14 -0.37 -9.89
N PRO A 81 -7.31 -0.81 -10.85
CA PRO A 81 -7.69 -1.87 -11.78
C PRO A 81 -7.83 -3.25 -11.13
N ILE A 82 -7.21 -3.51 -9.98
CA ILE A 82 -7.32 -4.81 -9.29
C ILE A 82 -8.53 -4.89 -8.35
N GLN A 83 -9.25 -3.79 -8.16
CA GLN A 83 -10.46 -3.73 -7.33
C GLN A 83 -11.72 -3.78 -8.20
N LYS A 84 -12.78 -4.38 -7.65
CA LYS A 84 -14.09 -4.52 -8.32
C LYS A 84 -15.07 -3.48 -7.79
N MET A 85 -15.98 -3.06 -8.66
CA MET A 85 -17.10 -2.21 -8.25
C MET A 85 -18.04 -2.99 -7.32
N GLU A 86 -18.38 -2.39 -6.20
CA GLU A 86 -19.31 -2.96 -5.20
C GLU A 86 -20.27 -1.88 -4.72
N THR A 87 -21.50 -2.29 -4.42
CA THR A 87 -22.46 -1.41 -3.76
C THR A 87 -22.34 -1.57 -2.26
N LEU A 88 -22.19 -0.44 -1.57
CA LEU A 88 -22.05 -0.35 -0.12
C LEU A 88 -23.26 0.39 0.45
N GLU A 89 -24.07 -0.30 1.26
CA GLU A 89 -25.15 0.31 2.01
C GLU A 89 -24.65 0.82 3.37
N ALA A 90 -24.92 2.06 3.69
CA ALA A 90 -24.50 2.70 4.93
C ALA A 90 -25.67 3.50 5.54
N GLY A 91 -26.62 2.78 6.15
CA GLY A 91 -27.86 3.37 6.66
C GLY A 91 -28.68 3.99 5.52
N PRO A 92 -28.95 5.31 5.56
CA PRO A 92 -29.70 5.97 4.49
C PRO A 92 -28.86 6.31 3.24
N LEU A 93 -27.57 6.00 3.25
CA LEU A 93 -26.64 6.30 2.17
C LEU A 93 -26.26 5.03 1.41
N GLU A 94 -26.08 5.18 0.11
CA GLU A 94 -25.56 4.13 -0.78
C GLU A 94 -24.35 4.65 -1.51
N PHE A 95 -23.31 3.81 -1.64
CA PHE A 95 -22.12 4.09 -2.43
C PHE A 95 -21.93 2.97 -3.46
N HIS A 96 -21.44 3.31 -4.63
CA HIS A 96 -21.05 2.35 -5.65
C HIS A 96 -19.62 2.63 -6.08
N ASP A 97 -18.64 1.92 -5.50
CA ASP A 97 -17.23 2.19 -5.67
C ASP A 97 -16.38 0.92 -5.58
N LYS A 98 -15.12 1.04 -5.96
CA LYS A 98 -14.11 -0.03 -5.87
C LYS A 98 -13.37 -0.03 -4.55
N MET A 99 -13.28 1.13 -3.88
CA MET A 99 -12.43 1.30 -2.72
C MET A 99 -13.21 1.05 -1.44
N PRO A 100 -12.70 0.17 -0.55
CA PRO A 100 -13.29 0.02 0.78
C PRO A 100 -13.26 1.35 1.54
N LEU A 101 -14.27 1.57 2.35
CA LEU A 101 -14.29 2.71 3.26
C LEU A 101 -13.31 2.47 4.43
N LYS A 102 -12.70 3.56 4.90
CA LYS A 102 -11.93 3.55 6.14
C LYS A 102 -12.85 3.24 7.31
N LYS A 103 -12.35 2.44 8.25
CA LYS A 103 -13.07 1.96 9.44
C LYS A 103 -12.25 2.17 10.71
N ASN A 104 -12.84 1.80 11.84
CA ASN A 104 -12.17 1.78 13.16
C ASN A 104 -11.72 3.17 13.62
N TYR A 105 -12.53 4.18 13.35
CA TYR A 105 -12.22 5.57 13.71
C TYR A 105 -12.07 5.77 15.21
N ALA A 106 -12.94 5.14 16.04
CA ALA A 106 -12.88 5.26 17.50
C ALA A 106 -11.57 4.70 18.06
N GLU A 107 -11.14 3.52 17.59
CA GLU A 107 -9.87 2.90 17.99
C GLU A 107 -8.65 3.72 17.60
N ARG A 108 -8.76 4.48 16.50
CA ARG A 108 -7.72 5.38 16.00
C ARG A 108 -7.78 6.78 16.62
N ASN A 109 -8.70 7.01 17.56
CA ASN A 109 -8.97 8.32 18.16
C ASN A 109 -9.23 9.41 17.09
N ILE A 110 -10.09 9.09 16.12
CA ILE A 110 -10.51 9.99 15.05
C ILE A 110 -12.01 10.23 15.22
N ARG A 111 -12.44 11.49 15.21
CA ARG A 111 -13.86 11.85 15.20
C ARG A 111 -14.28 12.10 13.75
N VAL A 112 -15.35 11.44 13.32
CA VAL A 112 -15.93 11.62 11.98
C VAL A 112 -17.36 12.13 12.13
N VAL A 113 -17.61 13.30 11.60
CA VAL A 113 -18.94 13.92 11.59
C VAL A 113 -19.68 13.44 10.32
N PRO A 114 -20.92 12.96 10.39
CA PRO A 114 -21.71 12.69 9.20
C PRO A 114 -21.83 13.95 8.34
N HIS A 115 -21.55 13.84 7.15
CA HIS A 115 -21.34 13.01 6.02
C HIS A 115 -19.86 12.82 5.61
N ALA A 116 -18.90 13.07 6.50
CA ALA A 116 -17.50 12.88 6.15
C ALA A 116 -17.22 11.40 5.84
N VAL A 117 -16.50 11.14 4.77
CA VAL A 117 -16.12 9.82 4.29
C VAL A 117 -14.65 9.81 3.94
N ALA A 118 -13.94 8.78 4.37
CA ALA A 118 -12.59 8.49 3.89
C ALA A 118 -12.51 7.07 3.32
N ARG A 119 -11.70 6.86 2.30
CA ARG A 119 -11.41 5.56 1.73
C ARG A 119 -10.25 4.90 2.47
N HIS A 120 -10.21 3.57 2.47
CA HIS A 120 -9.03 2.81 2.88
C HIS A 120 -7.82 3.24 2.06
N GLY A 121 -6.67 3.46 2.72
CA GLY A 121 -5.46 4.03 2.14
C GLY A 121 -5.23 5.51 2.49
N ALA A 122 -6.24 6.22 3.00
CA ALA A 122 -6.05 7.57 3.53
C ALA A 122 -5.53 7.51 4.96
N TYR A 123 -4.30 7.94 5.20
CA TYR A 123 -3.80 8.11 6.57
C TYR A 123 -4.43 9.35 7.22
N ILE A 124 -4.96 9.16 8.42
CA ILE A 124 -5.54 10.23 9.23
C ILE A 124 -4.92 10.12 10.62
N SER A 125 -4.28 11.19 11.08
CA SER A 125 -3.63 11.23 12.38
C SER A 125 -4.64 11.14 13.53
N SER A 126 -4.22 10.57 14.66
CA SER A 126 -4.98 10.59 15.90
C SER A 126 -5.34 12.02 16.31
N GLY A 127 -6.55 12.22 16.82
CA GLY A 127 -7.06 13.51 17.25
C GLY A 127 -7.68 14.38 16.15
N VAL A 128 -7.65 13.92 14.89
CA VAL A 128 -8.29 14.63 13.78
C VAL A 128 -9.83 14.55 13.88
N ILE A 129 -10.49 15.61 13.47
CA ILE A 129 -11.94 15.69 13.28
C ILE A 129 -12.21 15.93 11.79
N LEU A 130 -12.95 15.00 11.16
CA LEU A 130 -13.43 15.09 9.78
C LEU A 130 -14.86 15.59 9.73
#